data_a75b7344b1370f90ad8e581b145e3aba
#
_entry.id   a75b7344b1370f90ad8e581b145e3aba
#
_cell.length_a   1.000
_cell.length_b   1.000
_cell.length_c   1.000
_cell.angle_alpha   90.00
_cell.angle_beta   90.00
_cell.angle_gamma   90.00
#
_symmetry.space_group_name_H-M   'P 1'
#
loop_
_entity.id
_entity.type
_entity.pdbx_description
1 polymer ?
#
loop_
_entity_poly.entity_id
_entity_poly.type
_entity_poly.pdbx_seq_one_letter_code
_entity_poly.pdbx_strand_id
1 'polypeptide(L)'
;DVESLQLEYMWIKEFDPPFNVRLRDDKSYPFMAVTLADEAPRVTVTRNRRIAGAKYFGPYPKVWAVHDTIDMMIKVFPIRTCSDASYKKAMQTGRPCFPGQIGRCGGPCSGKVTIEEHRRIVDDFVAFMSGGDQRFKTQLTAQMREASAAMDYEAAANYRDKLTAIDAVLSRSALVLGEDVDADLFGIAEDELAATVQQFVVRGGRVRGVRAWT
;
A
#
# COMPACT_ATOMS: atom_id res chain seq x y z
N ASP A 1 -25.07 33.64 -14.71
CA ASP A 1 -24.91 32.27 -15.25
C ASP A 1 -23.73 31.52 -14.59
N VAL A 2 -22.54 32.12 -14.49
CA VAL A 2 -21.39 31.48 -13.80
C VAL A 2 -21.64 31.39 -12.31
N GLU A 3 -22.13 32.46 -11.70
CA GLU A 3 -22.47 32.52 -10.28
C GLU A 3 -23.56 31.50 -9.88
N SER A 4 -24.53 31.24 -10.78
CA SER A 4 -25.57 30.22 -10.56
C SER A 4 -24.97 28.81 -10.50
N LEU A 5 -24.02 28.48 -11.39
CA LEU A 5 -23.33 27.21 -11.38
C LEU A 5 -22.41 27.02 -10.16
N GLN A 6 -21.77 28.10 -9.72
CA GLN A 6 -20.96 28.08 -8.51
C GLN A 6 -21.82 27.87 -7.26
N LEU A 7 -22.97 28.55 -7.17
CA LEU A 7 -23.91 28.40 -6.07
C LEU A 7 -24.51 26.99 -6.02
N GLU A 8 -24.88 26.42 -7.19
CA GLU A 8 -25.33 25.04 -7.31
C GLU A 8 -24.26 24.06 -6.82
N TYR A 9 -23.01 24.23 -7.27
CA TYR A 9 -21.89 23.41 -6.81
C TYR A 9 -21.69 23.47 -5.29
N MET A 10 -21.69 24.68 -4.71
CA MET A 10 -21.56 24.87 -3.27
C MET A 10 -22.68 24.17 -2.50
N TRP A 11 -23.93 24.35 -2.93
CA TRP A 11 -25.07 23.72 -2.27
C TRP A 11 -25.08 22.19 -2.39
N ILE A 12 -24.65 21.65 -3.53
CA ILE A 12 -24.51 20.21 -3.67
C ILE A 12 -23.45 19.64 -2.73
N LYS A 13 -22.36 20.36 -2.50
CA LYS A 13 -21.31 19.94 -1.55
C LYS A 13 -21.76 20.10 -0.09
N GLU A 14 -22.52 21.12 0.23
CA GLU A 14 -22.99 21.39 1.59
C GLU A 14 -24.15 20.47 2.00
N PHE A 15 -25.14 20.30 1.15
CA PHE A 15 -26.37 19.57 1.48
C PHE A 15 -26.42 18.13 1.00
N ASP A 16 -25.43 17.67 0.21
CA ASP A 16 -25.32 16.31 -0.33
C ASP A 16 -26.66 15.74 -0.86
N PRO A 17 -27.36 16.43 -1.77
CA PRO A 17 -28.72 16.07 -2.19
C PRO A 17 -28.73 14.72 -2.93
N PRO A 18 -29.72 13.83 -2.66
CA PRO A 18 -29.70 12.44 -3.09
C PRO A 18 -29.72 12.22 -4.62
N PHE A 19 -30.16 13.20 -5.39
CA PHE A 19 -30.39 13.05 -6.85
C PHE A 19 -29.34 13.74 -7.74
N ASN A 20 -28.39 14.50 -7.18
CA ASN A 20 -27.36 15.19 -7.96
C ASN A 20 -26.13 14.32 -8.19
N VAL A 21 -26.21 13.40 -9.13
CA VAL A 21 -25.16 12.38 -9.41
C VAL A 21 -23.87 13.00 -9.98
N ARG A 22 -23.98 14.07 -10.81
CA ARG A 22 -22.84 14.61 -11.58
C ARG A 22 -21.77 15.31 -10.72
N LEU A 23 -22.14 15.97 -9.66
CA LEU A 23 -21.23 16.73 -8.78
C LEU A 23 -20.92 16.00 -7.48
N ARG A 24 -21.54 14.85 -7.26
CA ARG A 24 -21.27 13.91 -6.17
C ARG A 24 -20.06 13.02 -6.39
N ASP A 25 -19.54 12.94 -7.61
CA ASP A 25 -18.44 12.05 -7.97
C ASP A 25 -17.13 12.55 -7.31
N ASP A 26 -17.08 12.50 -5.99
CA ASP A 26 -15.84 12.36 -5.26
C ASP A 26 -15.28 11.00 -5.66
N LYS A 27 -14.59 10.97 -6.79
CA LYS A 27 -13.74 9.84 -7.18
C LYS A 27 -12.68 9.71 -6.11
N SER A 28 -13.06 9.12 -4.99
CA SER A 28 -12.11 8.82 -3.93
C SER A 28 -11.05 7.91 -4.53
N TYR A 29 -9.82 8.39 -4.53
CA TYR A 29 -8.69 7.63 -5.00
C TYR A 29 -8.57 6.32 -4.23
N PRO A 30 -8.15 5.23 -4.89
CA PRO A 30 -7.91 3.98 -4.20
C PRO A 30 -6.68 4.08 -3.31
N PHE A 31 -6.74 3.38 -2.19
CA PHE A 31 -5.66 3.21 -1.22
C PHE A 31 -5.36 1.73 -1.06
N MET A 32 -4.12 1.44 -0.73
CA MET A 32 -3.73 0.17 -0.15
C MET A 32 -3.93 0.26 1.36
N ALA A 33 -4.76 -0.62 1.94
CA ALA A 33 -4.99 -0.70 3.37
C ALA A 33 -4.40 -1.98 3.95
N VAL A 34 -3.75 -1.85 5.11
CA VAL A 34 -3.25 -2.98 5.91
C VAL A 34 -4.07 -3.03 7.19
N THR A 35 -4.80 -4.12 7.42
CA THR A 35 -5.74 -4.27 8.54
C THR A 35 -5.02 -4.70 9.82
N LEU A 36 -4.28 -3.79 10.46
CA LEU A 36 -3.41 -4.11 11.59
C LEU A 36 -4.15 -4.58 12.85
N ALA A 37 -5.44 -4.22 12.98
CA ALA A 37 -6.29 -4.66 14.09
C ALA A 37 -6.72 -6.14 13.99
N ASP A 38 -6.65 -6.74 12.79
CA ASP A 38 -7.01 -8.14 12.61
C ASP A 38 -5.99 -9.06 13.29
N GLU A 39 -6.40 -10.25 13.74
CA GLU A 39 -5.52 -11.28 14.26
C GLU A 39 -4.46 -11.68 13.22
N ALA A 40 -4.89 -11.97 12.00
CA ALA A 40 -4.04 -12.18 10.83
C ALA A 40 -4.24 -11.01 9.84
N PRO A 41 -3.46 -9.93 9.95
CA PRO A 41 -3.62 -8.75 9.10
C PRO A 41 -3.53 -9.08 7.61
N ARG A 42 -4.26 -8.32 6.79
CA ARG A 42 -4.23 -8.45 5.33
C ARG A 42 -3.98 -7.13 4.63
N VAL A 43 -3.49 -7.22 3.41
CA VAL A 43 -3.45 -6.10 2.48
C VAL A 43 -4.70 -6.17 1.59
N THR A 44 -5.36 -5.03 1.41
CA THR A 44 -6.53 -4.89 0.56
C THR A 44 -6.55 -3.55 -0.16
N VAL A 45 -7.24 -3.50 -1.29
CA VAL A 45 -7.51 -2.25 -2.02
C VAL A 45 -8.85 -1.70 -1.56
N THR A 46 -8.89 -0.43 -1.21
CA THR A 46 -10.12 0.22 -0.74
C THR A 46 -10.14 1.69 -1.12
N ARG A 47 -11.34 2.25 -1.25
CA ARG A 47 -11.57 3.70 -1.26
C ARG A 47 -12.09 4.20 0.08
N ASN A 48 -12.48 3.28 0.96
CA ASN A 48 -12.94 3.59 2.29
C ASN A 48 -11.75 3.71 3.27
N ARG A 49 -11.55 4.86 3.87
CA ARG A 49 -10.50 5.14 4.86
C ARG A 49 -10.97 4.99 6.31
N ARG A 50 -12.12 4.33 6.53
CA ARG A 50 -12.72 4.17 7.87
C ARG A 50 -12.61 2.74 8.41
N ILE A 51 -11.70 1.91 7.89
CA ILE A 51 -11.44 0.59 8.44
C ILE A 51 -10.70 0.77 9.75
N ALA A 52 -11.31 0.31 10.84
CA ALA A 52 -10.76 0.47 12.18
C ALA A 52 -9.37 -0.20 12.30
N GLY A 53 -8.40 0.53 12.83
CA GLY A 53 -7.03 0.05 13.03
C GLY A 53 -6.27 -0.29 11.75
N ALA A 54 -6.72 0.17 10.58
CA ALA A 54 -5.99 -0.02 9.35
C ALA A 54 -4.98 1.12 9.09
N LYS A 55 -3.83 0.76 8.54
CA LYS A 55 -2.86 1.70 7.99
C LYS A 55 -3.05 1.82 6.48
N TYR A 56 -3.03 3.05 5.96
CA TYR A 56 -3.29 3.35 4.55
C TYR A 56 -2.04 3.88 3.88
N PHE A 57 -1.82 3.41 2.64
CA PHE A 57 -0.78 3.90 1.73
C PHE A 57 -1.42 4.38 0.44
N GLY A 58 -0.93 5.47 -0.11
CA GLY A 58 -1.49 6.16 -1.28
C GLY A 58 -1.86 7.61 -0.94
N PRO A 59 -2.68 8.29 -1.74
CA PRO A 59 -3.57 7.74 -2.78
C PRO A 59 -2.85 7.26 -4.04
N TYR A 60 -3.46 6.31 -4.73
CA TYR A 60 -3.00 5.84 -6.03
C TYR A 60 -3.89 6.41 -7.14
N PRO A 61 -3.34 6.70 -8.33
CA PRO A 61 -4.12 7.29 -9.42
C PRO A 61 -5.19 6.35 -9.98
N LYS A 62 -4.95 5.04 -9.92
CA LYS A 62 -5.85 4.01 -10.46
C LYS A 62 -5.80 2.73 -9.62
N VAL A 63 -6.89 1.98 -9.61
CA VAL A 63 -7.02 0.71 -8.87
C VAL A 63 -5.98 -0.32 -9.33
N TRP A 64 -5.73 -0.44 -10.62
CA TRP A 64 -4.75 -1.39 -11.13
C TRP A 64 -3.33 -1.11 -10.63
N ALA A 65 -2.96 0.17 -10.43
CA ALA A 65 -1.66 0.54 -9.89
C ALA A 65 -1.46 0.05 -8.44
N VAL A 66 -2.55 0.02 -7.65
CA VAL A 66 -2.51 -0.56 -6.30
C VAL A 66 -2.31 -2.07 -6.37
N HIS A 67 -3.07 -2.76 -7.23
CA HIS A 67 -2.94 -4.21 -7.40
C HIS A 67 -1.55 -4.61 -7.87
N ASP A 68 -1.01 -3.91 -8.86
CA ASP A 68 0.37 -4.14 -9.34
C ASP A 68 1.41 -3.98 -8.23
N THR A 69 1.24 -2.95 -7.38
CA THR A 69 2.12 -2.73 -6.24
C THR A 69 2.01 -3.88 -5.24
N ILE A 70 0.79 -4.30 -4.90
CA ILE A 70 0.55 -5.44 -4.02
C ILE A 70 1.19 -6.71 -4.60
N ASP A 71 0.95 -6.99 -5.89
CA ASP A 71 1.47 -8.20 -6.56
C ASP A 71 3.01 -8.28 -6.58
N MET A 72 3.67 -7.13 -6.68
CA MET A 72 5.12 -7.06 -6.54
C MET A 72 5.56 -7.27 -5.09
N MET A 73 4.88 -6.62 -4.15
CA MET A 73 5.24 -6.65 -2.74
C MET A 73 5.04 -8.01 -2.09
N ILE A 74 3.99 -8.77 -2.45
CA ILE A 74 3.77 -10.12 -1.90
C ILE A 74 4.82 -11.15 -2.33
N LYS A 75 5.66 -10.84 -3.32
CA LYS A 75 6.84 -11.67 -3.65
C LYS A 75 7.95 -11.51 -2.61
N VAL A 76 8.03 -10.34 -2.00
CA VAL A 76 9.03 -10.01 -0.97
C VAL A 76 8.48 -10.28 0.43
N PHE A 77 7.27 -9.80 0.68
CA PHE A 77 6.54 -9.91 1.94
C PHE A 77 5.28 -10.74 1.69
N PRO A 78 5.30 -12.05 1.95
CA PRO A 78 4.17 -12.94 1.64
C PRO A 78 2.99 -12.74 2.59
N ILE A 79 2.34 -11.58 2.52
CA ILE A 79 1.22 -11.17 3.34
C ILE A 79 -0.09 -11.76 2.82
N ARG A 80 -1.05 -11.95 3.70
CA ARG A 80 -2.41 -12.34 3.35
C ARG A 80 -3.10 -11.25 2.53
N THR A 81 -3.72 -11.62 1.41
CA THR A 81 -4.54 -10.74 0.56
C THR A 81 -5.99 -11.23 0.45
N CYS A 82 -6.26 -12.46 0.88
CA CYS A 82 -7.58 -13.07 0.78
C CYS A 82 -8.61 -12.43 1.72
N SER A 83 -9.90 -12.57 1.38
CA SER A 83 -11.02 -12.14 2.23
C SER A 83 -11.10 -12.99 3.52
N ASP A 84 -11.77 -12.45 4.54
CA ASP A 84 -11.94 -13.18 5.80
C ASP A 84 -12.78 -14.45 5.64
N ALA A 85 -13.73 -14.46 4.71
CA ALA A 85 -14.49 -15.66 4.37
C ALA A 85 -13.57 -16.75 3.79
N SER A 86 -12.67 -16.39 2.87
CA SER A 86 -11.69 -17.31 2.31
C SER A 86 -10.68 -17.79 3.35
N TYR A 87 -10.26 -16.91 4.25
CA TYR A 87 -9.36 -17.21 5.36
C TYR A 87 -9.99 -18.26 6.30
N LYS A 88 -11.23 -18.01 6.77
CA LYS A 88 -11.96 -18.94 7.63
C LYS A 88 -12.18 -20.30 6.96
N LYS A 89 -12.55 -20.32 5.69
CA LYS A 89 -12.70 -21.56 4.92
C LYS A 89 -11.39 -22.35 4.85
N ALA A 90 -10.27 -21.69 4.61
CA ALA A 90 -8.96 -22.35 4.56
C ALA A 90 -8.55 -22.92 5.92
N MET A 91 -8.83 -22.21 7.02
CA MET A 91 -8.63 -22.73 8.39
C MET A 91 -9.44 -24.01 8.64
N GLN A 92 -10.71 -24.03 8.24
CA GLN A 92 -11.58 -25.19 8.43
C GLN A 92 -11.16 -26.42 7.62
N THR A 93 -10.62 -26.20 6.41
CA THR A 93 -10.22 -27.29 5.51
C THR A 93 -8.76 -27.70 5.68
N GLY A 94 -7.95 -26.94 6.40
CA GLY A 94 -6.49 -27.12 6.51
C GLY A 94 -5.72 -26.93 5.18
N ARG A 95 -6.41 -26.46 4.13
CA ARG A 95 -5.83 -26.28 2.80
C ARG A 95 -5.63 -24.80 2.50
N PRO A 96 -4.39 -24.36 2.21
CA PRO A 96 -4.14 -22.97 1.84
C PRO A 96 -4.79 -22.64 0.50
N CYS A 97 -5.22 -21.38 0.34
CA CYS A 97 -5.67 -20.85 -0.95
C CYS A 97 -4.51 -20.82 -1.97
N PHE A 98 -4.82 -20.57 -3.26
CA PHE A 98 -3.83 -20.57 -4.32
C PHE A 98 -2.60 -19.69 -4.04
N PRO A 99 -2.71 -18.43 -3.59
CA PRO A 99 -1.55 -17.63 -3.17
C PRO A 99 -0.69 -18.31 -2.09
N GLY A 100 -1.31 -19.01 -1.14
CA GLY A 100 -0.59 -19.77 -0.11
C GLY A 100 0.13 -21.00 -0.65
N GLN A 101 -0.40 -21.63 -1.72
CA GLN A 101 0.23 -22.78 -2.37
C GLN A 101 1.49 -22.38 -3.15
N ILE A 102 1.47 -21.23 -3.83
CA ILE A 102 2.57 -20.73 -4.66
C ILE A 102 3.54 -19.80 -3.90
N GLY A 103 3.48 -19.75 -2.56
CA GLY A 103 4.41 -18.98 -1.73
C GLY A 103 4.20 -17.46 -1.72
N ARG A 104 3.11 -16.96 -2.32
CA ARG A 104 2.78 -15.52 -2.28
C ARG A 104 2.05 -15.07 -1.02
N CYS A 105 1.75 -16.02 -0.13
CA CYS A 105 1.22 -15.79 1.20
C CYS A 105 1.88 -16.78 2.14
N GLY A 106 2.29 -16.34 3.33
CA GLY A 106 2.89 -17.21 4.35
C GLY A 106 1.97 -18.35 4.80
N GLY A 107 0.66 -18.24 4.56
CA GLY A 107 -0.32 -19.28 4.86
C GLY A 107 -0.64 -19.42 6.35
N PRO A 108 -0.91 -18.34 7.09
CA PRO A 108 -1.28 -18.41 8.51
C PRO A 108 -2.58 -19.21 8.74
N CYS A 109 -3.47 -19.26 7.73
CA CYS A 109 -4.69 -20.05 7.76
C CYS A 109 -4.47 -21.57 7.72
N SER A 110 -3.31 -22.05 7.31
CA SER A 110 -2.96 -23.47 7.19
C SER A 110 -1.85 -23.88 8.14
N GLY A 111 -1.41 -22.98 9.02
CA GLY A 111 -0.32 -23.25 9.96
C GLY A 111 1.07 -23.33 9.35
N LYS A 112 1.24 -22.90 8.07
CA LYS A 112 2.57 -22.82 7.46
C LYS A 112 3.49 -21.81 8.15
N VAL A 113 2.91 -20.71 8.61
CA VAL A 113 3.54 -19.73 9.51
C VAL A 113 2.62 -19.52 10.70
N THR A 114 3.18 -19.18 11.85
CA THR A 114 2.39 -18.77 13.02
C THR A 114 1.78 -17.39 12.82
N ILE A 115 0.83 -17.01 13.65
CA ILE A 115 0.26 -15.66 13.62
C ILE A 115 1.33 -14.60 13.93
N GLU A 116 2.22 -14.89 14.87
CA GLU A 116 3.34 -14.02 15.25
C GLU A 116 4.33 -13.81 14.09
N GLU A 117 4.68 -14.88 13.38
CA GLU A 117 5.53 -14.79 12.18
C GLU A 117 4.84 -14.00 11.07
N HIS A 118 3.54 -14.22 10.86
CA HIS A 118 2.77 -13.45 9.90
C HIS A 118 2.74 -11.96 10.26
N ARG A 119 2.56 -11.62 11.54
CA ARG A 119 2.60 -10.23 12.00
C ARG A 119 3.97 -9.59 11.78
N ARG A 120 5.07 -10.30 12.01
CA ARG A 120 6.42 -9.77 11.70
C ARG A 120 6.57 -9.45 10.22
N ILE A 121 6.08 -10.31 9.32
CA ILE A 121 6.07 -10.05 7.87
C ILE A 121 5.26 -8.78 7.55
N VAL A 122 4.11 -8.59 8.21
CA VAL A 122 3.28 -7.38 8.05
C VAL A 122 3.98 -6.14 8.58
N ASP A 123 4.64 -6.21 9.74
CA ASP A 123 5.39 -5.10 10.33
C ASP A 123 6.56 -4.68 9.42
N ASP A 124 7.28 -5.65 8.87
CA ASP A 124 8.35 -5.41 7.90
C ASP A 124 7.83 -4.73 6.63
N PHE A 125 6.69 -5.20 6.10
CA PHE A 125 6.03 -4.56 4.97
C PHE A 125 5.62 -3.11 5.27
N VAL A 126 5.02 -2.89 6.43
CA VAL A 126 4.59 -1.55 6.87
C VAL A 126 5.80 -0.63 7.05
N ALA A 127 6.90 -1.12 7.61
CA ALA A 127 8.14 -0.38 7.77
C ALA A 127 8.75 -0.02 6.41
N PHE A 128 8.79 -0.97 5.47
CA PHE A 128 9.24 -0.75 4.10
C PHE A 128 8.40 0.33 3.40
N MET A 129 7.08 0.18 3.40
CA MET A 129 6.16 1.14 2.78
C MET A 129 6.18 2.53 3.43
N SER A 130 6.68 2.63 4.66
CA SER A 130 6.82 3.89 5.41
C SER A 130 8.17 4.58 5.22
N GLY A 131 9.08 4.03 4.39
CA GLY A 131 10.37 4.64 4.08
C GLY A 131 11.61 3.85 4.50
N GLY A 132 11.44 2.64 5.06
CA GLY A 132 12.55 1.78 5.51
C GLY A 132 13.21 0.94 4.40
N ASP A 133 13.15 1.37 3.15
CA ASP A 133 13.59 0.60 1.98
C ASP A 133 15.09 0.28 1.98
N GLN A 134 15.96 1.19 2.39
CA GLN A 134 17.41 0.96 2.40
C GLN A 134 17.82 -0.17 3.34
N ARG A 135 17.21 -0.25 4.52
CA ARG A 135 17.46 -1.34 5.46
C ARG A 135 17.19 -2.71 4.84
N PHE A 136 16.02 -2.84 4.17
CA PHE A 136 15.62 -4.11 3.53
C PHE A 136 16.50 -4.45 2.34
N LYS A 137 16.89 -3.47 1.50
CA LYS A 137 17.83 -3.68 0.40
C LYS A 137 19.18 -4.19 0.90
N THR A 138 19.74 -3.56 1.92
CA THR A 138 21.00 -3.96 2.52
C THR A 138 20.93 -5.39 3.06
N GLN A 139 19.87 -5.72 3.79
CA GLN A 139 19.67 -7.06 4.36
C GLN A 139 19.53 -8.12 3.27
N LEU A 140 18.68 -7.91 2.26
CA LEU A 140 18.50 -8.86 1.16
C LEU A 140 19.78 -9.03 0.33
N THR A 141 20.56 -7.97 0.14
CA THR A 141 21.85 -8.03 -0.56
C THR A 141 22.85 -8.87 0.23
N ALA A 142 22.89 -8.75 1.55
CA ALA A 142 23.74 -9.56 2.41
C ALA A 142 23.34 -11.04 2.33
N GLN A 143 22.05 -11.36 2.46
CA GLN A 143 21.51 -12.72 2.35
C GLN A 143 21.78 -13.34 0.97
N MET A 144 21.66 -12.56 -0.11
CA MET A 144 21.97 -13.03 -1.46
C MET A 144 23.45 -13.44 -1.59
N ARG A 145 24.37 -12.60 -1.04
CA ARG A 145 25.82 -12.88 -1.07
C ARG A 145 26.18 -14.10 -0.23
N GLU A 146 25.57 -14.24 0.94
CA GLU A 146 25.77 -15.39 1.84
C GLU A 146 25.30 -16.69 1.17
N ALA A 147 24.09 -16.72 0.61
CA ALA A 147 23.59 -17.87 -0.14
C ALA A 147 24.48 -18.21 -1.33
N SER A 148 24.98 -17.22 -2.08
CA SER A 148 25.91 -17.41 -3.18
C SER A 148 27.24 -18.01 -2.70
N ALA A 149 27.78 -17.53 -1.59
CA ALA A 149 29.00 -18.05 -1.00
C ALA A 149 28.85 -19.51 -0.51
N ALA A 150 27.66 -19.86 -0.03
CA ALA A 150 27.29 -21.24 0.34
C ALA A 150 26.98 -22.13 -0.88
N MET A 151 27.08 -21.60 -2.10
CA MET A 151 26.70 -22.26 -3.37
C MET A 151 25.22 -22.66 -3.46
N ASP A 152 24.36 -22.03 -2.62
CA ASP A 152 22.90 -22.15 -2.73
C ASP A 152 22.39 -21.10 -3.74
N TYR A 153 22.56 -21.44 -5.01
CA TYR A 153 22.19 -20.54 -6.11
C TYR A 153 20.68 -20.34 -6.26
N GLU A 154 19.86 -21.28 -5.78
CA GLU A 154 18.40 -21.14 -5.79
C GLU A 154 17.96 -20.10 -4.77
N ALA A 155 18.47 -20.16 -3.55
CA ALA A 155 18.22 -19.12 -2.55
C ALA A 155 18.76 -17.75 -3.00
N ALA A 156 19.98 -17.70 -3.56
CA ALA A 156 20.56 -16.46 -4.07
C ALA A 156 19.71 -15.84 -5.19
N ALA A 157 19.19 -16.65 -6.12
CA ALA A 157 18.27 -16.19 -7.17
C ALA A 157 16.96 -15.62 -6.58
N ASN A 158 16.41 -16.27 -5.57
CA ASN A 158 15.20 -15.79 -4.87
C ASN A 158 15.43 -14.42 -4.22
N TYR A 159 16.56 -14.21 -3.55
CA TYR A 159 16.91 -12.89 -2.98
C TYR A 159 17.11 -11.82 -4.05
N ARG A 160 17.75 -12.15 -5.18
CA ARG A 160 17.88 -11.24 -6.32
C ARG A 160 16.53 -10.84 -6.88
N ASP A 161 15.60 -11.78 -7.03
CA ASP A 161 14.26 -11.52 -7.57
C ASP A 161 13.44 -10.64 -6.61
N LYS A 162 13.63 -10.80 -5.30
CA LYS A 162 13.06 -9.90 -4.28
C LYS A 162 13.63 -8.47 -4.40
N LEU A 163 14.95 -8.32 -4.57
CA LEU A 163 15.57 -7.00 -4.78
C LEU A 163 15.03 -6.34 -6.05
N THR A 164 14.91 -7.08 -7.15
CA THR A 164 14.33 -6.57 -8.40
C THR A 164 12.88 -6.10 -8.21
N ALA A 165 12.07 -6.84 -7.44
CA ALA A 165 10.70 -6.44 -7.12
C ALA A 165 10.64 -5.14 -6.29
N ILE A 166 11.53 -5.00 -5.31
CA ILE A 166 11.68 -3.78 -4.51
C ILE A 166 12.04 -2.59 -5.40
N ASP A 167 13.06 -2.73 -6.26
CA ASP A 167 13.50 -1.66 -7.15
C ASP A 167 12.40 -1.24 -8.13
N ALA A 168 11.63 -2.19 -8.66
CA ALA A 168 10.49 -1.91 -9.53
C ALA A 168 9.38 -1.10 -8.83
N VAL A 169 9.12 -1.35 -7.54
CA VAL A 169 8.14 -0.55 -6.77
C VAL A 169 8.68 0.84 -6.48
N LEU A 170 9.94 0.93 -6.08
CA LEU A 170 10.56 2.22 -5.75
C LEU A 170 10.71 3.12 -6.99
N SER A 171 10.98 2.57 -8.16
CA SER A 171 11.10 3.34 -9.40
C SER A 171 9.79 3.95 -9.90
N ARG A 172 8.63 3.45 -9.41
CA ARG A 172 7.31 4.00 -9.76
C ARG A 172 6.93 5.27 -8.99
N SER A 173 7.74 5.70 -8.03
CA SER A 173 7.52 6.98 -7.34
C SER A 173 7.77 8.13 -8.32
N ALA A 174 6.75 8.99 -8.50
CA ALA A 174 6.81 10.08 -9.48
C ALA A 174 7.81 11.19 -9.12
N LEU A 175 8.15 11.33 -7.85
CA LEU A 175 9.13 12.29 -7.34
C LEU A 175 10.27 11.55 -6.66
N VAL A 176 11.47 11.71 -7.19
CA VAL A 176 12.72 11.16 -6.66
C VAL A 176 13.63 12.31 -6.31
N LEU A 177 13.86 12.54 -5.03
CA LEU A 177 14.90 13.43 -4.49
C LEU A 177 16.12 12.61 -4.07
N GLY A 178 17.16 13.24 -3.53
CA GLY A 178 18.29 12.48 -2.95
C GLY A 178 17.82 11.49 -1.88
N GLU A 179 18.45 10.32 -1.80
CA GLU A 179 18.03 9.24 -0.90
C GLU A 179 18.10 9.60 0.59
N ASP A 180 18.82 10.67 0.93
CA ASP A 180 18.98 11.26 2.26
C ASP A 180 17.92 12.32 2.59
N VAL A 181 17.01 12.63 1.65
CA VAL A 181 16.02 13.69 1.85
C VAL A 181 14.76 13.15 2.50
N ASP A 182 14.50 13.61 3.72
CA ASP A 182 13.23 13.49 4.42
C ASP A 182 12.62 14.89 4.54
N ALA A 183 11.44 15.09 3.94
CA ALA A 183 10.78 16.39 3.91
C ALA A 183 9.25 16.25 3.83
N ASP A 184 8.56 17.26 4.31
CA ASP A 184 7.15 17.45 4.04
C ASP A 184 7.00 18.71 3.15
N LEU A 185 6.55 18.50 1.92
CA LEU A 185 6.35 19.57 0.95
C LEU A 185 4.89 19.99 0.96
N PHE A 186 4.64 21.28 1.02
CA PHE A 186 3.30 21.85 0.98
C PHE A 186 3.11 22.65 -0.30
N GLY A 187 2.09 22.29 -1.09
CA GLY A 187 1.57 23.08 -2.19
C GLY A 187 0.27 23.75 -1.78
N ILE A 188 0.12 25.02 -2.11
CA ILE A 188 -1.10 25.78 -1.88
C ILE A 188 -1.61 26.26 -3.24
N ALA A 189 -2.87 26.01 -3.50
CA ALA A 189 -3.60 26.55 -4.64
C ALA A 189 -4.87 27.21 -4.12
N GLU A 190 -5.19 28.38 -4.62
CA GLU A 190 -6.38 29.13 -4.25
C GLU A 190 -7.10 29.63 -5.50
N ASP A 191 -8.42 29.72 -5.39
CA ASP A 191 -9.28 30.42 -6.31
C ASP A 191 -10.14 31.43 -5.54
N GLU A 192 -11.11 32.04 -6.18
CA GLU A 192 -11.97 33.06 -5.57
C GLU A 192 -12.85 32.53 -4.43
N LEU A 193 -13.02 31.21 -4.31
CA LEU A 193 -14.00 30.59 -3.41
C LEU A 193 -13.35 29.66 -2.39
N ALA A 194 -12.21 29.08 -2.70
CA ALA A 194 -11.57 28.09 -1.85
C ALA A 194 -10.05 28.09 -1.96
N ALA A 195 -9.39 27.65 -0.91
CA ALA A 195 -7.97 27.37 -0.91
C ALA A 195 -7.75 25.88 -0.61
N THR A 196 -6.92 25.24 -1.42
CA THR A 196 -6.54 23.84 -1.20
C THR A 196 -5.06 23.76 -0.82
N VAL A 197 -4.78 23.07 0.28
CA VAL A 197 -3.43 22.77 0.72
C VAL A 197 -3.16 21.29 0.46
N GLN A 198 -2.04 21.00 -0.22
CA GLN A 198 -1.62 19.64 -0.46
C GLN A 198 -0.25 19.39 0.17
N GLN A 199 -0.17 18.38 1.05
CA GLN A 199 1.06 17.91 1.67
C GLN A 199 1.58 16.68 0.95
N PHE A 200 2.85 16.69 0.55
CA PHE A 200 3.57 15.52 0.06
C PHE A 200 4.57 15.10 1.13
N VAL A 201 4.40 13.91 1.68
CA VAL A 201 5.31 13.32 2.66
C VAL A 201 6.43 12.61 1.91
N VAL A 202 7.64 13.15 1.96
CA VAL A 202 8.84 12.57 1.33
C VAL A 202 9.68 11.89 2.41
N ARG A 203 10.06 10.63 2.19
CA ARG A 203 10.99 9.87 3.04
C ARG A 203 11.93 9.08 2.15
N GLY A 204 13.24 9.14 2.45
CA GLY A 204 14.26 8.52 1.63
C GLY A 204 14.22 9.01 0.17
N GLY A 205 14.01 10.31 -0.05
CA GLY A 205 13.93 10.93 -1.37
C GLY A 205 12.67 10.61 -2.17
N ARG A 206 11.68 9.91 -1.62
CA ARG A 206 10.50 9.44 -2.35
C ARG A 206 9.20 9.88 -1.69
N VAL A 207 8.19 10.22 -2.49
CA VAL A 207 6.84 10.52 -1.98
C VAL A 207 6.21 9.24 -1.45
N ARG A 208 5.92 9.22 -0.15
CA ARG A 208 5.31 8.11 0.56
C ARG A 208 3.82 8.30 0.84
N GLY A 209 3.35 9.52 0.79
CA GLY A 209 1.94 9.84 0.99
C GLY A 209 1.61 11.25 0.55
N VAL A 210 0.32 11.45 0.28
CA VAL A 210 -0.24 12.77 -0.06
C VAL A 210 -1.47 12.99 0.81
N ARG A 211 -1.60 14.20 1.35
CA ARG A 211 -2.79 14.67 2.07
C ARG A 211 -3.25 15.97 1.43
N ALA A 212 -4.54 16.15 1.35
CA ALA A 212 -5.15 17.39 0.86
C ALA A 212 -6.20 17.88 1.84
N TRP A 213 -6.30 19.17 1.96
CA TRP A 213 -7.31 19.91 2.74
C TRP A 213 -7.86 21.02 1.85
N THR A 214 -9.16 21.19 1.87
CA THR A 214 -9.89 22.27 1.19
C THR A 214 -10.77 22.97 2.20
#